data_070a5412c80f466035e2745d76f2fdbc
#
_entry.id   070a5412c80f466035e2745d76f2fdbc
#
_cell.length_a   1.000
_cell.length_b   1.000
_cell.length_c   1.000
_cell.angle_alpha   90.00
_cell.angle_beta   90.00
_cell.angle_gamma   90.00
#
_symmetry.space_group_name_H-M   'P 1'
#
loop_
_entity.id
_entity.type
_entity.pdbx_description
1 polymer ?
#
loop_
_entity_poly.entity_id
_entity_poly.type
_entity_poly.pdbx_seq_one_letter_code
_entity_poly.pdbx_strand_id
1 'polypeptide(L)'
;LARCYRDEDFRADRQPEFTQLDIEMSFVEQDDIIALGEQIVSALWSKLAGHQITTPISRITYADSMARYGTDKPDLRFRLELTDLTEYFAETPFRVFQAPYVGSVVMTGGADQPRRTLDAWQEWAKQRGSKGLAYVLVNEDGTLGGPVAKNLSETEREGLAKAAGAEPGDCIFFGAGDVSGARALLGAARLEIGRRLGLIDESAWSFVWVVDAPLFAPAAEAVASGDVAVGSGRWTAVHHAFTSPTPEWIDRFEEDPGEALAYAYDIVCNGNEIGGGSIRIHRADVQQRVFALMGLSEAEANEKFGFLLDAFKFGAPPHGGIAFGWDRIVMLLAGFESIREVIAFPKSGGGYDPLTAAPAPITAQQRKEAGVDAKPPAAAPATATPAAKA
;
A
#
# COMPACT_ATOMS: atom_id res chain seq x y z
N LEU A 1 -1.99 -17.04 -17.88
CA LEU A 1 -0.85 -16.94 -16.96
C LEU A 1 0.30 -16.24 -17.67
N ALA A 2 0.76 -15.13 -17.09
CA ALA A 2 1.78 -14.28 -17.66
C ALA A 2 3.00 -14.21 -16.75
N ARG A 3 4.21 -14.24 -17.33
CA ARG A 3 5.44 -13.88 -16.63
C ARG A 3 5.59 -12.37 -16.67
N CYS A 4 5.65 -11.74 -15.52
CA CYS A 4 5.72 -10.30 -15.37
C CYS A 4 7.08 -9.85 -14.84
N TYR A 5 7.50 -8.64 -15.24
CA TYR A 5 8.76 -8.04 -14.83
C TYR A 5 8.52 -6.60 -14.41
N ARG A 6 9.03 -6.23 -13.23
CA ARG A 6 8.96 -4.86 -12.71
C ARG A 6 10.29 -4.48 -12.06
N ASP A 7 10.70 -3.24 -12.25
CA ASP A 7 11.79 -2.66 -11.48
C ASP A 7 11.23 -2.20 -10.14
N GLU A 8 11.40 -3.01 -9.12
CA GLU A 8 10.83 -2.79 -7.79
C GLU A 8 11.84 -3.12 -6.69
N ASP A 9 11.61 -2.53 -5.53
CA ASP A 9 12.32 -2.90 -4.30
C ASP A 9 11.98 -4.32 -3.86
N PHE A 10 13.01 -5.04 -3.43
CA PHE A 10 12.87 -6.41 -2.94
C PHE A 10 12.24 -6.43 -1.54
N ARG A 11 11.03 -6.98 -1.44
CA ARG A 11 10.32 -7.20 -0.18
C ARG A 11 9.91 -8.66 -0.05
N ALA A 12 9.34 -9.05 1.08
CA ALA A 12 8.83 -10.40 1.27
C ALA A 12 7.72 -10.76 0.25
N ASP A 13 6.92 -9.77 -0.14
CA ASP A 13 5.80 -9.87 -1.05
C ASP A 13 6.06 -9.29 -2.46
N ARG A 14 7.33 -8.94 -2.79
CA ARG A 14 7.73 -8.36 -4.08
C ARG A 14 9.02 -8.94 -4.62
N GLN A 15 9.00 -9.30 -5.90
CA GLN A 15 10.13 -9.74 -6.69
C GLN A 15 10.09 -9.07 -8.07
N PRO A 16 11.26 -8.86 -8.74
CA PRO A 16 11.29 -8.23 -10.06
C PRO A 16 10.72 -9.12 -11.16
N GLU A 17 10.66 -10.42 -10.92
CA GLU A 17 10.06 -11.44 -11.79
C GLU A 17 8.99 -12.19 -11.02
N PHE A 18 7.78 -12.22 -11.51
CA PHE A 18 6.64 -12.86 -10.86
C PHE A 18 5.63 -13.35 -11.89
N THR A 19 4.64 -14.11 -11.43
CA THR A 19 3.60 -14.66 -12.28
C THR A 19 2.25 -14.07 -11.94
N GLN A 20 1.47 -13.71 -12.95
CA GLN A 20 0.08 -13.27 -12.79
C GLN A 20 -0.88 -14.17 -13.60
N LEU A 21 -2.09 -14.30 -13.08
CA LEU A 21 -3.25 -14.67 -13.87
C LEU A 21 -3.93 -13.40 -14.30
N ASP A 22 -3.75 -13.00 -15.55
CA ASP A 22 -4.34 -11.81 -16.14
C ASP A 22 -5.63 -12.16 -16.87
N ILE A 23 -6.67 -11.37 -16.63
CA ILE A 23 -7.97 -11.51 -17.27
C ILE A 23 -8.42 -10.13 -17.74
N GLU A 24 -8.77 -10.01 -19.02
CA GLU A 24 -9.41 -8.84 -19.60
C GLU A 24 -10.68 -9.27 -20.32
N MET A 25 -11.78 -8.52 -20.12
CA MET A 25 -13.09 -8.82 -20.67
C MET A 25 -13.72 -7.58 -21.28
N SER A 26 -14.43 -7.77 -22.39
CA SER A 26 -15.20 -6.72 -23.05
C SER A 26 -16.66 -6.74 -22.61
N PHE A 27 -17.29 -5.57 -22.64
CA PHE A 27 -18.72 -5.38 -22.30
C PHE A 27 -19.06 -5.79 -20.87
N VAL A 28 -18.20 -5.38 -19.91
CA VAL A 28 -18.33 -5.66 -18.47
C VAL A 28 -18.31 -4.38 -17.64
N GLU A 29 -18.92 -4.48 -16.49
CA GLU A 29 -18.85 -3.52 -15.39
C GLU A 29 -18.05 -4.10 -14.20
N GLN A 30 -17.80 -3.29 -13.18
CA GLN A 30 -17.06 -3.68 -11.97
C GLN A 30 -17.61 -4.95 -11.32
N ASP A 31 -18.93 -5.06 -11.20
CA ASP A 31 -19.58 -6.20 -10.57
C ASP A 31 -19.39 -7.51 -11.32
N ASP A 32 -19.26 -7.47 -12.65
CA ASP A 32 -19.00 -8.66 -13.46
C ASP A 32 -17.62 -9.22 -13.17
N ILE A 33 -16.61 -8.33 -13.08
CA ILE A 33 -15.23 -8.73 -12.77
C ILE A 33 -15.12 -9.21 -11.32
N ILE A 34 -15.74 -8.51 -10.37
CA ILE A 34 -15.79 -8.94 -8.97
C ILE A 34 -16.43 -10.33 -8.84
N ALA A 35 -17.55 -10.57 -9.49
CA ALA A 35 -18.23 -11.88 -9.46
C ALA A 35 -17.34 -12.99 -10.05
N LEU A 36 -16.62 -12.72 -11.15
CA LEU A 36 -15.64 -13.66 -11.70
C LEU A 36 -14.48 -13.91 -10.74
N GLY A 37 -13.95 -12.85 -10.14
CA GLY A 37 -12.88 -12.95 -9.14
C GLY A 37 -13.30 -13.81 -7.95
N GLU A 38 -14.51 -13.63 -7.44
CA GLU A 38 -15.07 -14.44 -6.35
C GLU A 38 -15.19 -15.93 -6.73
N GLN A 39 -15.61 -16.24 -7.95
CA GLN A 39 -15.67 -17.61 -8.43
C GLN A 39 -14.27 -18.26 -8.47
N ILE A 40 -13.25 -17.54 -8.94
CA ILE A 40 -11.88 -18.02 -9.02
C ILE A 40 -11.33 -18.29 -7.63
N VAL A 41 -11.38 -17.32 -6.70
CA VAL A 41 -10.82 -17.51 -5.35
C VAL A 41 -11.59 -18.58 -4.56
N SER A 42 -12.92 -18.64 -4.70
CA SER A 42 -13.74 -19.67 -4.07
C SER A 42 -13.35 -21.07 -4.58
N ALA A 43 -13.14 -21.23 -5.87
CA ALA A 43 -12.70 -22.50 -6.44
C ALA A 43 -11.31 -22.91 -5.96
N LEU A 44 -10.37 -21.97 -5.85
CA LEU A 44 -9.00 -22.23 -5.38
C LEU A 44 -9.02 -22.64 -3.90
N TRP A 45 -9.61 -21.84 -3.01
CA TRP A 45 -9.62 -22.13 -1.57
C TRP A 45 -10.41 -23.39 -1.23
N SER A 46 -11.54 -23.61 -1.90
CA SER A 46 -12.31 -24.84 -1.70
C SER A 46 -11.51 -26.09 -2.06
N LYS A 47 -10.81 -26.08 -3.20
CA LYS A 47 -10.09 -27.24 -3.69
C LYS A 47 -8.74 -27.47 -3.03
N LEU A 48 -8.02 -26.41 -2.68
CA LEU A 48 -6.63 -26.47 -2.22
C LEU A 48 -6.50 -26.32 -0.70
N ALA A 49 -7.35 -25.52 -0.06
CA ALA A 49 -7.33 -25.30 1.38
C ALA A 49 -8.51 -25.96 2.11
N GLY A 50 -9.47 -26.55 1.40
CA GLY A 50 -10.69 -27.10 2.00
C GLY A 50 -11.62 -26.06 2.64
N HIS A 51 -11.39 -24.77 2.31
CA HIS A 51 -12.11 -23.63 2.90
C HIS A 51 -13.20 -23.12 1.96
N GLN A 52 -14.42 -22.97 2.47
CA GLN A 52 -15.54 -22.40 1.72
C GLN A 52 -15.63 -20.91 1.98
N ILE A 53 -15.42 -20.10 0.95
CA ILE A 53 -15.56 -18.65 1.03
C ILE A 53 -17.05 -18.28 0.95
N THR A 54 -17.50 -17.46 1.88
CA THR A 54 -18.86 -16.89 1.82
C THR A 54 -18.89 -15.79 0.78
N THR A 55 -19.78 -15.92 -0.20
CA THR A 55 -20.03 -14.92 -1.24
C THR A 55 -21.44 -14.33 -1.12
N PRO A 56 -21.68 -13.06 -1.47
CA PRO A 56 -20.65 -12.12 -1.95
C PRO A 56 -19.64 -11.75 -0.86
N ILE A 57 -18.38 -11.59 -1.25
CA ILE A 57 -17.33 -11.09 -0.36
C ILE A 57 -17.63 -9.63 -0.01
N SER A 58 -17.43 -9.26 1.25
CA SER A 58 -17.67 -7.89 1.71
C SER A 58 -16.80 -6.87 0.96
N ARG A 59 -17.34 -5.68 0.76
CA ARG A 59 -16.62 -4.54 0.17
C ARG A 59 -16.39 -3.46 1.21
N ILE A 60 -15.25 -2.81 1.13
CA ILE A 60 -14.91 -1.61 1.90
C ILE A 60 -14.36 -0.57 0.93
N THR A 61 -14.66 0.70 1.15
CA THR A 61 -14.00 1.75 0.37
C THR A 61 -12.54 1.91 0.79
N TYR A 62 -11.69 2.38 -0.10
CA TYR A 62 -10.31 2.73 0.23
C TYR A 62 -10.25 3.71 1.40
N ALA A 63 -11.12 4.74 1.38
CA ALA A 63 -11.20 5.74 2.45
C ALA A 63 -11.50 5.11 3.83
N ASP A 64 -12.48 4.22 3.89
CA ASP A 64 -12.83 3.50 5.14
C ASP A 64 -11.71 2.55 5.57
N SER A 65 -11.06 1.87 4.63
CA SER A 65 -9.93 0.99 4.93
C SER A 65 -8.78 1.76 5.55
N MET A 66 -8.44 2.91 4.97
CA MET A 66 -7.40 3.80 5.50
C MET A 66 -7.79 4.43 6.84
N ALA A 67 -9.06 4.80 7.02
CA ALA A 67 -9.54 5.39 8.27
C ALA A 67 -9.54 4.38 9.43
N ARG A 68 -10.03 3.16 9.19
CA ARG A 68 -10.23 2.14 10.23
C ARG A 68 -8.99 1.26 10.48
N TYR A 69 -8.18 1.02 9.45
CA TYR A 69 -7.08 0.06 9.54
C TYR A 69 -5.71 0.64 9.19
N GLY A 70 -5.66 1.87 8.66
CA GLY A 70 -4.41 2.54 8.27
C GLY A 70 -3.68 1.89 7.10
N THR A 71 -4.40 1.14 6.26
CA THR A 71 -3.86 0.42 5.11
C THR A 71 -4.95 0.14 4.07
N ASP A 72 -4.56 0.06 2.81
CA ASP A 72 -5.38 -0.36 1.67
C ASP A 72 -5.57 -1.88 1.58
N LYS A 73 -4.84 -2.66 2.37
CA LYS A 73 -4.90 -4.14 2.43
C LYS A 73 -5.08 -4.63 3.87
N PRO A 74 -6.27 -4.43 4.47
CA PRO A 74 -6.49 -4.72 5.87
C PRO A 74 -6.54 -6.23 6.16
N ASP A 75 -5.89 -6.66 7.25
CA ASP A 75 -6.12 -7.97 7.84
C ASP A 75 -7.35 -7.91 8.76
N LEU A 76 -8.43 -8.56 8.36
CA LEU A 76 -9.70 -8.54 9.08
C LEU A 76 -9.92 -9.78 9.97
N ARG A 77 -8.89 -10.62 10.19
CA ARG A 77 -8.97 -11.79 11.08
C ARG A 77 -9.12 -11.43 12.54
N PHE A 78 -8.90 -10.17 12.91
CA PHE A 78 -9.03 -9.68 14.28
C PHE A 78 -9.67 -8.30 14.34
N ARG A 79 -10.37 -8.05 15.45
CA ARG A 79 -11.10 -6.79 15.68
C ARG A 79 -10.23 -5.82 16.45
N LEU A 80 -9.55 -4.96 15.74
CA LEU A 80 -8.85 -3.82 16.30
C LEU A 80 -8.88 -2.73 15.22
N GLU A 81 -9.37 -1.56 15.56
CA GLU A 81 -9.52 -0.44 14.61
C GLU A 81 -8.79 0.79 15.15
N LEU A 82 -8.47 1.70 14.25
CA LEU A 82 -7.96 3.00 14.57
C LEU A 82 -9.13 3.91 14.99
N THR A 83 -8.85 4.84 15.91
CA THR A 83 -9.82 5.87 16.30
C THR A 83 -9.24 7.23 15.94
N ASP A 84 -10.00 8.03 15.18
CA ASP A 84 -9.66 9.42 14.89
C ASP A 84 -9.99 10.29 16.11
N LEU A 85 -9.00 10.96 16.64
CA LEU A 85 -9.08 11.85 17.79
C LEU A 85 -8.75 13.31 17.43
N THR A 86 -8.71 13.64 16.14
CA THR A 86 -8.34 14.98 15.67
C THR A 86 -9.26 16.06 16.26
N GLU A 87 -10.56 15.82 16.22
CA GLU A 87 -11.55 16.76 16.76
C GLU A 87 -11.50 16.81 18.30
N TYR A 88 -11.22 15.66 18.94
CA TYR A 88 -11.04 15.59 20.40
C TYR A 88 -9.88 16.47 20.89
N PHE A 89 -8.81 16.58 20.11
CA PHE A 89 -7.63 17.38 20.43
C PHE A 89 -7.59 18.75 19.74
N ALA A 90 -8.70 19.25 19.21
CA ALA A 90 -8.74 20.54 18.50
C ALA A 90 -8.21 21.72 19.32
N GLU A 91 -8.48 21.75 20.63
CA GLU A 91 -8.07 22.80 21.56
C GLU A 91 -6.90 22.36 22.49
N THR A 92 -6.15 21.33 22.11
CA THR A 92 -5.12 20.74 22.97
C THR A 92 -3.95 21.69 23.25
N PRO A 93 -3.47 21.79 24.50
CA PRO A 93 -2.23 22.48 24.83
C PRO A 93 -0.98 21.70 24.39
N PHE A 94 -1.12 20.40 24.09
CA PHE A 94 0.00 19.55 23.76
C PHE A 94 0.43 19.74 22.30
N ARG A 95 1.54 20.45 22.09
CA ARG A 95 2.04 20.85 20.77
C ARG A 95 2.15 19.71 19.75
N VAL A 96 2.45 18.49 20.19
CA VAL A 96 2.58 17.33 19.29
C VAL A 96 1.25 16.95 18.66
N PHE A 97 0.14 17.18 19.38
CA PHE A 97 -1.21 16.89 18.90
C PHE A 97 -1.88 18.07 18.20
N GLN A 98 -1.23 19.24 18.16
CA GLN A 98 -1.61 20.33 17.26
C GLN A 98 -1.17 20.01 15.83
N ALA A 99 -1.74 18.95 15.25
CA ALA A 99 -1.38 18.39 13.96
C ALA A 99 -2.63 18.23 13.07
N PRO A 100 -2.48 18.14 11.74
CA PRO A 100 -3.62 17.92 10.84
C PRO A 100 -4.43 16.65 11.16
N TYR A 101 -3.79 15.66 11.74
CA TYR A 101 -4.40 14.41 12.16
C TYR A 101 -3.80 13.92 13.47
N VAL A 102 -4.66 13.44 14.37
CA VAL A 102 -4.29 12.70 15.58
C VAL A 102 -5.18 11.47 15.67
N GLY A 103 -4.60 10.30 15.49
CA GLY A 103 -5.30 9.03 15.64
C GLY A 103 -4.73 8.20 16.76
N SER A 104 -5.45 7.14 17.12
CA SER A 104 -5.02 6.19 18.15
C SER A 104 -5.32 4.75 17.77
N VAL A 105 -4.61 3.83 18.43
CA VAL A 105 -4.90 2.41 18.50
C VAL A 105 -4.68 1.91 19.91
N VAL A 106 -5.58 1.07 20.40
CA VAL A 106 -5.56 0.57 21.79
C VAL A 106 -4.91 -0.80 21.86
N MET A 107 -3.96 -0.96 22.79
CA MET A 107 -3.39 -2.25 23.14
C MET A 107 -3.98 -2.72 24.47
N THR A 108 -4.88 -3.69 24.42
CA THR A 108 -5.54 -4.25 25.59
C THR A 108 -4.52 -4.84 26.56
N GLY A 109 -4.64 -4.53 27.84
CA GLY A 109 -3.69 -4.95 28.88
C GLY A 109 -2.30 -4.34 28.74
N GLY A 110 -2.15 -3.30 27.92
CA GLY A 110 -0.85 -2.69 27.60
C GLY A 110 -0.27 -1.86 28.75
N ALA A 111 -1.07 -1.43 29.73
CA ALA A 111 -0.59 -0.68 30.90
C ALA A 111 0.31 -1.52 31.81
N ASP A 112 0.09 -2.84 31.86
CA ASP A 112 0.89 -3.78 32.67
C ASP A 112 2.24 -4.15 32.02
N GLN A 113 2.48 -3.67 30.78
CA GLN A 113 3.74 -3.95 30.10
C GLN A 113 4.92 -3.30 30.81
N PRO A 114 6.05 -4.03 30.98
CA PRO A 114 7.26 -3.44 31.54
C PRO A 114 7.68 -2.20 30.73
N ARG A 115 8.16 -1.16 31.42
CA ARG A 115 8.63 0.09 30.77
C ARG A 115 9.57 -0.17 29.59
N ARG A 116 10.46 -1.16 29.71
CA ARG A 116 11.37 -1.56 28.62
C ARG A 116 10.62 -1.98 27.35
N THR A 117 9.46 -2.65 27.48
CA THR A 117 8.62 -3.07 26.35
C THR A 117 7.98 -1.85 25.70
N LEU A 118 7.50 -0.90 26.49
CA LEU A 118 6.94 0.36 25.99
C LEU A 118 8.01 1.25 25.33
N ASP A 119 9.22 1.29 25.89
CA ASP A 119 10.35 1.99 25.26
C ASP A 119 10.75 1.34 23.91
N ALA A 120 10.63 0.01 23.78
CA ALA A 120 10.89 -0.70 22.54
C ALA A 120 9.91 -0.31 21.41
N TRP A 121 8.69 0.13 21.70
CA TRP A 121 7.77 0.67 20.72
C TRP A 121 8.28 1.97 20.08
N GLN A 122 9.04 2.77 20.82
CA GLN A 122 9.66 3.98 20.28
C GLN A 122 10.70 3.64 19.20
N GLU A 123 11.56 2.65 19.48
CA GLU A 123 12.57 2.19 18.50
C GLU A 123 11.92 1.48 17.31
N TRP A 124 10.86 0.73 17.56
CA TRP A 124 10.05 0.10 16.51
C TRP A 124 9.45 1.14 15.53
N ALA A 125 8.94 2.25 16.05
CA ALA A 125 8.40 3.34 15.24
C ALA A 125 9.50 4.09 14.47
N LYS A 126 10.67 4.34 15.09
CA LYS A 126 11.81 4.99 14.44
C LYS A 126 12.37 4.16 13.28
N GLN A 127 12.44 2.83 13.42
CA GLN A 127 12.83 1.93 12.34
C GLN A 127 11.90 1.99 11.12
N ARG A 128 10.69 2.53 11.29
CA ARG A 128 9.69 2.76 10.24
C ARG A 128 9.63 4.22 9.77
N GLY A 129 10.66 5.02 10.09
CA GLY A 129 10.76 6.41 9.65
C GLY A 129 9.96 7.41 10.48
N SER A 130 9.26 6.97 11.54
CA SER A 130 8.55 7.88 12.44
C SER A 130 9.47 8.47 13.50
N LYS A 131 9.11 9.64 14.04
CA LYS A 131 9.83 10.26 15.17
C LYS A 131 9.67 9.50 16.49
N GLY A 132 8.66 8.65 16.59
CA GLY A 132 8.30 7.85 17.77
C GLY A 132 6.83 7.47 17.73
N LEU A 133 6.42 6.69 18.72
CA LEU A 133 5.03 6.30 18.93
C LEU A 133 4.61 6.78 20.34
N ALA A 134 3.88 7.89 20.40
CA ALA A 134 3.42 8.44 21.67
C ALA A 134 2.41 7.50 22.32
N TYR A 135 2.37 7.46 23.66
CA TYR A 135 1.42 6.61 24.36
C TYR A 135 0.94 7.19 25.69
N VAL A 136 -0.23 6.71 26.10
CA VAL A 136 -0.85 6.91 27.41
C VAL A 136 -1.21 5.55 28.00
N LEU A 137 -1.01 5.38 29.30
CA LEU A 137 -1.47 4.22 30.06
C LEU A 137 -2.78 4.58 30.77
N VAL A 138 -3.76 3.71 30.71
CA VAL A 138 -4.99 3.81 31.49
C VAL A 138 -4.81 2.93 32.72
N ASN A 139 -4.56 3.54 33.88
CA ASN A 139 -4.35 2.82 35.16
C ASN A 139 -5.64 2.13 35.60
N GLU A 140 -5.54 1.16 36.50
CA GLU A 140 -6.67 0.42 37.07
C GLU A 140 -7.74 1.32 37.74
N ASP A 141 -7.33 2.46 38.29
CA ASP A 141 -8.22 3.46 38.88
C ASP A 141 -8.82 4.44 37.84
N GLY A 142 -8.55 4.23 36.55
CA GLY A 142 -9.00 5.09 35.46
C GLY A 142 -8.16 6.35 35.26
N THR A 143 -7.15 6.60 36.10
CA THR A 143 -6.24 7.73 35.90
C THR A 143 -5.28 7.47 34.74
N LEU A 144 -4.79 8.55 34.10
CA LEU A 144 -3.87 8.40 32.98
C LEU A 144 -2.41 8.53 33.41
N GLY A 145 -1.60 7.57 32.97
CA GLY A 145 -0.15 7.51 33.16
C GLY A 145 0.62 7.70 31.84
N GLY A 146 1.95 7.70 31.96
CA GLY A 146 2.83 7.75 30.79
C GLY A 146 3.28 9.16 30.39
N PRO A 147 4.12 9.27 29.35
CA PRO A 147 4.78 10.52 29.00
C PRO A 147 3.83 11.59 28.42
N VAL A 148 2.79 11.18 27.73
CA VAL A 148 1.82 12.10 27.10
C VAL A 148 0.85 12.67 28.13
N ALA A 149 0.39 11.88 29.10
CA ALA A 149 -0.63 12.27 30.08
C ALA A 149 -0.33 13.60 30.81
N LYS A 150 0.96 13.88 31.05
CA LYS A 150 1.40 15.11 31.75
C LYS A 150 1.20 16.39 30.91
N ASN A 151 1.05 16.27 29.62
CA ASN A 151 0.93 17.38 28.68
C ASN A 151 -0.52 17.67 28.28
N LEU A 152 -1.45 16.82 28.71
CA LEU A 152 -2.87 16.96 28.43
C LEU A 152 -3.54 17.88 29.46
N SER A 153 -4.56 18.60 29.03
CA SER A 153 -5.45 19.35 29.91
C SER A 153 -6.22 18.40 30.84
N GLU A 154 -6.85 18.93 31.89
CA GLU A 154 -7.65 18.15 32.82
C GLU A 154 -8.83 17.46 32.12
N THR A 155 -9.57 18.23 31.29
CA THR A 155 -10.70 17.71 30.49
C THR A 155 -10.27 16.58 29.55
N GLU A 156 -9.11 16.75 28.88
CA GLU A 156 -8.58 15.69 28.00
C GLU A 156 -8.20 14.44 28.78
N ARG A 157 -7.63 14.59 30.00
CA ARG A 157 -7.31 13.43 30.83
C ARG A 157 -8.53 12.65 31.30
N GLU A 158 -9.61 13.35 31.61
CA GLU A 158 -10.86 12.74 32.09
C GLU A 158 -11.61 11.99 30.96
N GLY A 159 -11.55 12.51 29.72
CA GLY A 159 -12.33 11.99 28.60
C GLY A 159 -11.60 11.02 27.66
N LEU A 160 -10.26 10.98 27.68
CA LEU A 160 -9.45 10.34 26.64
C LEU A 160 -9.70 8.83 26.54
N ALA A 161 -9.74 8.11 27.66
CA ALA A 161 -9.97 6.66 27.64
C ALA A 161 -11.28 6.32 26.91
N LYS A 162 -12.36 7.01 27.26
CA LYS A 162 -13.65 6.83 26.59
C LYS A 162 -13.60 7.22 25.10
N ALA A 163 -12.95 8.34 24.76
CA ALA A 163 -12.84 8.80 23.37
C ALA A 163 -12.05 7.83 22.49
N ALA A 164 -11.01 7.21 23.04
CA ALA A 164 -10.19 6.20 22.35
C ALA A 164 -10.79 4.79 22.41
N GLY A 165 -11.85 4.54 23.19
CA GLY A 165 -12.41 3.21 23.41
C GLY A 165 -11.52 2.29 24.24
N ALA A 166 -10.74 2.87 25.18
CA ALA A 166 -9.83 2.14 26.05
C ALA A 166 -10.46 1.92 27.45
N GLU A 167 -10.12 0.80 28.06
CA GLU A 167 -10.53 0.40 29.41
C GLU A 167 -9.36 0.50 30.39
N PRO A 168 -9.60 0.50 31.72
CA PRO A 168 -8.55 0.37 32.72
C PRO A 168 -7.63 -0.84 32.44
N GLY A 169 -6.33 -0.63 32.54
CA GLY A 169 -5.32 -1.62 32.17
C GLY A 169 -4.78 -1.52 30.74
N ASP A 170 -5.36 -0.69 29.86
CA ASP A 170 -4.98 -0.56 28.47
C ASP A 170 -3.86 0.46 28.25
N CYS A 171 -3.19 0.34 27.10
CA CYS A 171 -2.27 1.34 26.56
C CYS A 171 -2.82 1.91 25.25
N ILE A 172 -2.93 3.23 25.18
CA ILE A 172 -3.35 3.97 23.96
C ILE A 172 -2.09 4.46 23.27
N PHE A 173 -1.85 3.99 22.05
CA PHE A 173 -0.80 4.52 21.17
C PHE A 173 -1.37 5.58 20.21
N PHE A 174 -0.56 6.60 19.91
CA PHE A 174 -0.98 7.73 19.07
C PHE A 174 -0.07 7.89 17.85
N GLY A 175 -0.67 8.19 16.71
CA GLY A 175 -0.02 8.74 15.54
C GLY A 175 -0.51 10.16 15.31
N ALA A 176 0.41 11.12 15.20
CA ALA A 176 0.09 12.52 14.96
C ALA A 176 1.00 13.11 13.87
N GLY A 177 0.42 13.87 12.94
CA GLY A 177 1.16 14.47 11.83
C GLY A 177 0.31 14.62 10.57
N ASP A 178 0.91 14.39 9.41
CA ASP A 178 0.15 14.22 8.18
C ASP A 178 -0.75 12.97 8.26
N VAL A 179 -1.89 13.03 7.57
CA VAL A 179 -2.92 11.98 7.66
C VAL A 179 -2.39 10.62 7.22
N SER A 180 -1.68 10.59 6.08
CA SER A 180 -1.20 9.36 5.45
C SER A 180 -0.15 8.66 6.32
N GLY A 181 0.89 9.38 6.73
CA GLY A 181 1.98 8.84 7.55
C GLY A 181 1.52 8.41 8.95
N ALA A 182 0.63 9.18 9.58
CA ALA A 182 0.10 8.83 10.90
C ALA A 182 -0.79 7.59 10.84
N ARG A 183 -1.68 7.47 9.85
CA ARG A 183 -2.50 6.28 9.64
C ARG A 183 -1.66 5.05 9.30
N ALA A 184 -0.66 5.18 8.43
CA ALA A 184 0.25 4.08 8.09
C ALA A 184 1.02 3.56 9.32
N LEU A 185 1.52 4.46 10.18
CA LEU A 185 2.17 4.10 11.43
C LEU A 185 1.23 3.34 12.36
N LEU A 186 0.01 3.86 12.55
CA LEU A 186 -0.99 3.23 13.41
C LEU A 186 -1.48 1.89 12.85
N GLY A 187 -1.65 1.77 11.52
CA GLY A 187 -1.98 0.51 10.86
C GLY A 187 -0.91 -0.56 11.05
N ALA A 188 0.37 -0.17 10.95
CA ALA A 188 1.49 -1.05 11.28
C ALA A 188 1.50 -1.44 12.77
N ALA A 189 1.22 -0.48 13.69
CA ALA A 189 1.12 -0.73 15.13
C ALA A 189 -0.05 -1.68 15.45
N ARG A 190 -1.19 -1.52 14.78
CA ARG A 190 -2.34 -2.41 14.86
C ARG A 190 -1.97 -3.87 14.59
N LEU A 191 -1.26 -4.12 13.49
CA LEU A 191 -0.80 -5.48 13.13
C LEU A 191 0.19 -6.04 14.15
N GLU A 192 1.13 -5.22 14.61
CA GLU A 192 2.12 -5.62 15.62
C GLU A 192 1.46 -5.94 16.95
N ILE A 193 0.47 -5.16 17.39
CA ILE A 193 -0.35 -5.44 18.58
C ILE A 193 -1.08 -6.77 18.40
N GLY A 194 -1.73 -6.97 17.24
CA GLY A 194 -2.44 -8.21 16.93
C GLY A 194 -1.55 -9.44 17.04
N ARG A 195 -0.32 -9.38 16.54
CA ARG A 195 0.67 -10.46 16.65
C ARG A 195 1.12 -10.68 18.10
N ARG A 196 1.52 -9.62 18.81
CA ARG A 196 2.02 -9.74 20.19
C ARG A 196 1.00 -10.25 21.18
N LEU A 197 -0.27 -9.89 20.99
CA LEU A 197 -1.36 -10.33 21.85
C LEU A 197 -2.01 -11.64 21.36
N GLY A 198 -1.55 -12.22 20.26
CA GLY A 198 -2.14 -13.43 19.69
C GLY A 198 -3.60 -13.26 19.24
N LEU A 199 -3.98 -12.06 18.80
CA LEU A 199 -5.36 -11.77 18.35
C LEU A 199 -5.64 -12.31 16.95
N ILE A 200 -4.59 -12.58 16.17
CA ILE A 200 -4.71 -13.05 14.79
C ILE A 200 -4.89 -14.56 14.81
N ASP A 201 -6.02 -15.05 14.34
CA ASP A 201 -6.23 -16.47 14.11
C ASP A 201 -5.53 -16.88 12.81
N GLU A 202 -4.36 -17.48 12.92
CA GLU A 202 -3.54 -17.90 11.78
C GLU A 202 -4.20 -19.03 10.97
N SER A 203 -5.21 -19.69 11.50
CA SER A 203 -5.98 -20.73 10.79
C SER A 203 -7.15 -20.16 9.98
N ALA A 204 -7.52 -18.90 10.22
CA ALA A 204 -8.65 -18.26 9.58
C ALA A 204 -8.28 -17.63 8.22
N TRP A 205 -9.26 -17.63 7.33
CA TRP A 205 -9.22 -16.91 6.05
C TRP A 205 -10.21 -15.75 6.08
N SER A 206 -9.76 -14.56 5.77
CA SER A 206 -10.59 -13.36 5.67
C SER A 206 -10.35 -12.66 4.36
N PHE A 207 -11.42 -12.43 3.60
CA PHE A 207 -11.42 -11.78 2.30
C PHE A 207 -12.20 -10.49 2.34
N VAL A 208 -11.72 -9.50 1.61
CA VAL A 208 -12.41 -8.23 1.41
C VAL A 208 -12.04 -7.63 0.06
N TRP A 209 -13.01 -7.02 -0.61
CA TRP A 209 -12.77 -6.13 -1.73
C TRP A 209 -12.54 -4.71 -1.23
N VAL A 210 -11.47 -4.09 -1.68
CA VAL A 210 -11.22 -2.65 -1.49
C VAL A 210 -11.56 -1.96 -2.80
N VAL A 211 -12.45 -0.97 -2.73
CA VAL A 211 -12.98 -0.25 -3.91
C VAL A 211 -12.84 1.25 -3.72
N ASP A 212 -13.13 2.02 -4.75
CA ASP A 212 -13.17 3.49 -4.71
C ASP A 212 -11.82 4.10 -4.24
N ALA A 213 -10.72 3.56 -4.77
CA ALA A 213 -9.40 4.13 -4.52
C ALA A 213 -9.27 5.52 -5.18
N PRO A 214 -8.38 6.40 -4.71
CA PRO A 214 -8.10 7.65 -5.39
C PRO A 214 -7.65 7.41 -6.83
N LEU A 215 -8.17 8.21 -7.76
CA LEU A 215 -7.74 8.15 -9.16
C LEU A 215 -6.34 8.72 -9.35
N PHE A 216 -6.04 9.81 -8.65
CA PHE A 216 -4.77 10.52 -8.70
C PHE A 216 -4.19 10.76 -7.32
N ALA A 217 -2.87 10.85 -7.28
CA ALA A 217 -2.12 11.34 -6.14
C ALA A 217 -1.21 12.52 -6.56
N PRO A 218 -0.83 13.41 -5.64
CA PRO A 218 0.19 14.40 -5.91
C PRO A 218 1.51 13.72 -6.35
N ALA A 219 2.04 14.11 -7.51
CA ALA A 219 3.23 13.47 -8.08
C ALA A 219 4.45 13.55 -7.13
N ALA A 220 4.58 14.63 -6.37
CA ALA A 220 5.65 14.79 -5.37
C ALA A 220 5.54 13.77 -4.22
N GLU A 221 4.33 13.41 -3.79
CA GLU A 221 4.09 12.41 -2.75
C GLU A 221 4.36 11.00 -3.26
N ALA A 222 3.91 10.69 -4.48
CA ALA A 222 4.18 9.41 -5.13
C ALA A 222 5.69 9.17 -5.27
N VAL A 223 6.43 10.14 -5.77
CA VAL A 223 7.90 10.06 -5.88
C VAL A 223 8.57 9.93 -4.51
N ALA A 224 8.09 10.64 -3.50
CA ALA A 224 8.61 10.53 -2.14
C ALA A 224 8.37 9.14 -1.52
N SER A 225 7.30 8.45 -1.95
CA SER A 225 6.97 7.07 -1.55
C SER A 225 7.71 6.00 -2.36
N GLY A 226 8.50 6.40 -3.38
CA GLY A 226 9.27 5.51 -4.24
C GLY A 226 8.57 5.11 -5.53
N ASP A 227 7.43 5.70 -5.85
CA ASP A 227 6.71 5.48 -7.10
C ASP A 227 7.25 6.37 -8.22
N VAL A 228 6.95 6.00 -9.47
CA VAL A 228 7.40 6.75 -10.64
C VAL A 228 6.24 7.56 -11.21
N ALA A 229 6.39 8.89 -11.22
CA ALA A 229 5.44 9.75 -11.92
C ALA A 229 5.57 9.54 -13.44
N VAL A 230 4.46 9.26 -14.11
CA VAL A 230 4.43 8.97 -15.56
C VAL A 230 4.63 10.23 -16.41
N GLY A 231 4.18 11.38 -15.94
CA GLY A 231 4.28 12.67 -16.60
C GLY A 231 4.94 13.74 -15.74
N SER A 232 4.98 14.97 -16.23
CA SER A 232 5.58 16.13 -15.56
C SER A 232 4.56 17.00 -14.80
N GLY A 233 3.30 16.54 -14.71
CA GLY A 233 2.22 17.27 -14.06
C GLY A 233 2.28 17.22 -12.54
N ARG A 234 1.37 17.97 -11.92
CA ARG A 234 1.18 17.97 -10.46
C ARG A 234 0.62 16.63 -9.96
N TRP A 235 -0.09 15.90 -10.81
CA TRP A 235 -0.82 14.68 -10.49
C TRP A 235 -0.24 13.47 -11.21
N THR A 236 -0.26 12.33 -10.59
CA THR A 236 0.03 11.03 -11.21
C THR A 236 -1.11 10.05 -10.89
N ALA A 237 -1.33 9.06 -11.76
CA ALA A 237 -2.32 8.02 -11.51
C ALA A 237 -1.86 7.12 -10.35
N VAL A 238 -2.78 6.76 -9.46
CA VAL A 238 -2.49 5.86 -8.32
C VAL A 238 -2.31 4.42 -8.79
N HIS A 239 -3.17 3.94 -9.70
CA HIS A 239 -3.03 2.60 -10.30
C HIS A 239 -2.24 2.69 -11.61
N HIS A 240 -2.94 2.95 -12.73
CA HIS A 240 -2.31 3.19 -14.03
C HIS A 240 -3.15 4.19 -14.83
N ALA A 241 -2.53 4.83 -15.80
CA ALA A 241 -3.12 5.92 -16.56
C ALA A 241 -4.34 5.52 -17.43
N PHE A 242 -4.67 4.25 -17.49
CA PHE A 242 -5.81 3.69 -18.25
C PHE A 242 -6.99 3.30 -17.35
N THR A 243 -6.88 3.46 -16.05
CA THR A 243 -7.99 3.25 -15.10
C THR A 243 -9.05 4.29 -15.33
N SER A 244 -10.30 3.85 -15.51
CA SER A 244 -11.43 4.77 -15.66
C SER A 244 -11.72 5.47 -14.34
N PRO A 245 -12.06 6.77 -14.36
CA PRO A 245 -12.80 7.37 -13.26
C PRO A 245 -14.09 6.59 -13.00
N THR A 246 -14.61 6.66 -11.78
CA THR A 246 -15.97 6.15 -11.51
C THR A 246 -17.00 6.93 -12.36
N PRO A 247 -18.21 6.36 -12.58
CA PRO A 247 -19.25 7.03 -13.36
C PRO A 247 -19.58 8.45 -12.89
N GLU A 248 -19.47 8.71 -11.58
CA GLU A 248 -19.74 10.04 -11.01
C GLU A 248 -18.63 11.05 -11.29
N TRP A 249 -17.41 10.57 -11.54
CA TRP A 249 -16.22 11.41 -11.74
C TRP A 249 -15.81 11.57 -13.21
N ILE A 250 -16.29 10.71 -14.12
CA ILE A 250 -15.79 10.65 -15.50
C ILE A 250 -15.87 11.97 -16.26
N ASP A 251 -16.84 12.80 -15.96
CA ASP A 251 -17.04 14.08 -16.63
C ASP A 251 -16.46 15.28 -15.86
N ARG A 252 -15.98 15.09 -14.61
CA ARG A 252 -15.58 16.20 -13.73
C ARG A 252 -14.30 15.97 -12.91
N PHE A 253 -13.53 14.91 -13.15
CA PHE A 253 -12.34 14.58 -12.35
C PHE A 253 -11.25 15.67 -12.36
N GLU A 254 -11.27 16.59 -13.32
CA GLU A 254 -10.35 17.73 -13.37
C GLU A 254 -10.74 18.87 -12.42
N GLU A 255 -12.01 18.93 -12.01
CA GLU A 255 -12.48 19.97 -11.06
C GLU A 255 -11.81 19.79 -9.69
N ASP A 256 -11.69 18.56 -9.22
CA ASP A 256 -10.99 18.19 -8.00
C ASP A 256 -10.28 16.84 -8.14
N PRO A 257 -9.08 16.83 -8.73
CA PRO A 257 -8.35 15.58 -8.96
C PRO A 257 -7.97 14.83 -7.68
N GLY A 258 -7.86 15.54 -6.55
CA GLY A 258 -7.54 14.94 -5.25
C GLY A 258 -8.66 14.10 -4.67
N GLU A 259 -9.92 14.42 -5.03
CA GLU A 259 -11.11 13.71 -4.57
C GLU A 259 -11.64 12.71 -5.62
N ALA A 260 -11.10 12.74 -6.85
CA ALA A 260 -11.55 11.87 -7.93
C ALA A 260 -11.27 10.40 -7.63
N LEU A 261 -12.29 9.55 -7.82
CA LEU A 261 -12.23 8.13 -7.51
C LEU A 261 -12.00 7.29 -8.78
N ALA A 262 -11.15 6.28 -8.64
CA ALA A 262 -10.87 5.27 -9.64
C ALA A 262 -11.94 4.17 -9.62
N TYR A 263 -12.36 3.73 -10.79
CA TYR A 263 -13.23 2.56 -10.95
C TYR A 263 -12.39 1.28 -10.87
N ALA A 264 -11.65 1.19 -9.75
CA ALA A 264 -10.71 0.14 -9.42
C ALA A 264 -11.21 -0.72 -8.26
N TYR A 265 -10.65 -1.92 -8.15
CA TYR A 265 -11.02 -2.91 -7.15
C TYR A 265 -9.84 -3.84 -6.89
N ASP A 266 -9.53 -4.04 -5.61
CA ASP A 266 -8.48 -4.96 -5.17
C ASP A 266 -9.09 -6.00 -4.22
N ILE A 267 -8.73 -7.27 -4.40
CA ILE A 267 -9.08 -8.33 -3.47
C ILE A 267 -7.95 -8.60 -2.51
N VAL A 268 -8.28 -8.53 -1.23
CA VAL A 268 -7.34 -8.72 -0.12
C VAL A 268 -7.69 -10.00 0.62
N CYS A 269 -6.67 -10.80 0.93
CA CYS A 269 -6.77 -11.98 1.77
C CYS A 269 -5.75 -11.89 2.91
N ASN A 270 -6.20 -11.91 4.17
CA ASN A 270 -5.34 -11.91 5.35
C ASN A 270 -4.25 -10.82 5.32
N GLY A 271 -4.63 -9.59 4.94
CA GLY A 271 -3.69 -8.46 4.86
C GLY A 271 -2.78 -8.46 3.63
N ASN A 272 -3.03 -9.33 2.66
CA ASN A 272 -2.31 -9.39 1.39
C ASN A 272 -3.27 -9.10 0.24
N GLU A 273 -2.95 -8.13 -0.60
CA GLU A 273 -3.59 -7.94 -1.90
C GLU A 273 -3.22 -9.11 -2.80
N ILE A 274 -4.18 -9.95 -3.14
CA ILE A 274 -3.99 -11.15 -3.97
C ILE A 274 -4.39 -10.94 -5.43
N GLY A 275 -5.05 -9.84 -5.73
CA GLY A 275 -5.41 -9.44 -7.08
C GLY A 275 -5.97 -8.04 -7.10
N GLY A 276 -5.80 -7.35 -8.22
CA GLY A 276 -6.31 -6.00 -8.42
C GLY A 276 -6.62 -5.73 -9.88
N GLY A 277 -7.54 -4.81 -10.09
CA GLY A 277 -7.98 -4.45 -11.42
C GLY A 277 -8.81 -3.18 -11.47
N SER A 278 -9.28 -2.88 -12.66
CA SER A 278 -10.15 -1.70 -12.89
C SER A 278 -11.01 -1.88 -14.12
N ILE A 279 -12.05 -1.08 -14.21
CA ILE A 279 -12.65 -0.75 -15.50
C ILE A 279 -11.71 0.20 -16.23
N ARG A 280 -11.49 -0.04 -17.51
CA ARG A 280 -10.53 0.71 -18.31
C ARG A 280 -11.22 1.89 -19.02
N ILE A 281 -10.45 2.95 -19.24
CA ILE A 281 -10.88 4.00 -20.16
C ILE A 281 -10.96 3.40 -21.57
N HIS A 282 -12.10 3.54 -22.22
CA HIS A 282 -12.31 3.13 -23.62
C HIS A 282 -12.64 4.32 -24.53
N ARG A 283 -12.85 5.51 -23.94
CA ARG A 283 -13.11 6.77 -24.64
C ARG A 283 -11.82 7.56 -24.84
N ALA A 284 -11.50 7.88 -26.09
CA ALA A 284 -10.28 8.63 -26.41
C ALA A 284 -10.23 10.03 -25.79
N ASP A 285 -11.38 10.73 -25.69
CA ASP A 285 -11.48 12.05 -25.07
C ASP A 285 -11.17 12.00 -23.57
N VAL A 286 -11.67 11.00 -22.85
CA VAL A 286 -11.38 10.81 -21.42
C VAL A 286 -9.89 10.50 -21.22
N GLN A 287 -9.31 9.63 -22.04
CA GLN A 287 -7.89 9.28 -21.97
C GLN A 287 -6.98 10.49 -22.19
N GLN A 288 -7.31 11.34 -23.15
CA GLN A 288 -6.56 12.57 -23.42
C GLN A 288 -6.60 13.54 -22.23
N ARG A 289 -7.76 13.68 -21.59
CA ARG A 289 -7.93 14.52 -20.39
C ARG A 289 -7.09 14.00 -19.21
N VAL A 290 -7.08 12.66 -18.98
CA VAL A 290 -6.24 12.04 -17.96
C VAL A 290 -4.75 12.31 -18.23
N PHE A 291 -4.28 12.09 -19.45
CA PHE A 291 -2.90 12.37 -19.83
C PHE A 291 -2.52 13.85 -19.66
N ALA A 292 -3.42 14.76 -20.05
CA ALA A 292 -3.19 16.20 -19.89
C ALA A 292 -3.06 16.59 -18.41
N LEU A 293 -3.91 16.03 -17.53
CA LEU A 293 -3.84 16.26 -16.09
C LEU A 293 -2.52 15.76 -15.48
N MET A 294 -2.01 14.63 -15.98
CA MET A 294 -0.71 14.09 -15.60
C MET A 294 0.46 14.85 -16.20
N GLY A 295 0.22 15.87 -17.04
CA GLY A 295 1.26 16.70 -17.66
C GLY A 295 2.00 16.01 -18.80
N LEU A 296 1.37 15.05 -19.49
CA LEU A 296 1.87 14.48 -20.72
C LEU A 296 1.44 15.36 -21.91
N SER A 297 2.41 15.83 -22.68
CA SER A 297 2.12 16.46 -23.97
C SER A 297 1.56 15.44 -24.96
N GLU A 298 0.89 15.90 -25.99
CA GLU A 298 0.36 15.03 -27.05
C GLU A 298 1.47 14.20 -27.70
N ALA A 299 2.67 14.79 -27.91
CA ALA A 299 3.82 14.09 -28.46
C ALA A 299 4.31 12.96 -27.53
N GLU A 300 4.44 13.22 -26.22
CA GLU A 300 4.85 12.21 -25.23
C GLU A 300 3.79 11.13 -25.06
N ALA A 301 2.51 11.48 -25.07
CA ALA A 301 1.42 10.52 -25.02
C ALA A 301 1.44 9.59 -26.25
N ASN A 302 1.66 10.13 -27.44
CA ASN A 302 1.80 9.33 -28.65
C ASN A 302 3.08 8.49 -28.66
N GLU A 303 4.20 8.99 -28.17
CA GLU A 303 5.44 8.22 -28.07
C GLU A 303 5.29 7.00 -27.14
N LYS A 304 4.69 7.21 -25.96
CA LYS A 304 4.56 6.17 -24.93
C LYS A 304 3.37 5.24 -25.17
N PHE A 305 2.23 5.78 -25.64
CA PHE A 305 0.94 5.11 -25.65
C PHE A 305 0.23 5.18 -27.02
N GLY A 306 0.95 5.57 -28.09
CA GLY A 306 0.37 5.76 -29.41
C GLY A 306 -0.39 4.54 -29.92
N PHE A 307 0.11 3.33 -29.68
CA PHE A 307 -0.56 2.08 -30.05
C PHE A 307 -1.95 1.93 -29.40
N LEU A 308 -2.12 2.36 -28.15
CA LEU A 308 -3.40 2.36 -27.43
C LEU A 308 -4.34 3.44 -27.98
N LEU A 309 -3.82 4.66 -28.17
CA LEU A 309 -4.60 5.78 -28.73
C LEU A 309 -5.07 5.46 -30.16
N ASP A 310 -4.24 4.77 -30.94
CA ASP A 310 -4.63 4.30 -32.27
C ASP A 310 -5.72 3.23 -32.19
N ALA A 311 -5.67 2.31 -31.23
CA ALA A 311 -6.71 1.31 -31.05
C ALA A 311 -8.08 1.94 -30.73
N PHE A 312 -8.13 3.02 -29.97
CA PHE A 312 -9.39 3.74 -29.68
C PHE A 312 -10.08 4.30 -30.93
N LYS A 313 -9.32 4.59 -32.00
CA LYS A 313 -9.89 5.07 -33.27
C LYS A 313 -10.77 4.01 -33.95
N PHE A 314 -10.63 2.75 -33.60
CA PHE A 314 -11.43 1.64 -34.14
C PHE A 314 -12.66 1.33 -33.26
N GLY A 315 -12.91 2.09 -32.18
CA GLY A 315 -14.06 1.92 -31.32
C GLY A 315 -13.85 0.80 -30.30
N ALA A 316 -12.92 0.99 -29.36
CA ALA A 316 -12.73 0.06 -28.26
C ALA A 316 -14.03 -0.11 -27.45
N PRO A 317 -14.46 -1.35 -27.15
CA PRO A 317 -15.62 -1.57 -26.31
C PRO A 317 -15.33 -1.16 -24.85
N PRO A 318 -16.37 -0.90 -24.03
CA PRO A 318 -16.21 -0.91 -22.59
C PRO A 318 -15.55 -2.21 -22.14
N HIS A 319 -14.53 -2.16 -21.32
CA HIS A 319 -13.77 -3.34 -20.89
C HIS A 319 -13.18 -3.14 -19.51
N GLY A 320 -12.84 -4.22 -18.89
CA GLY A 320 -12.22 -4.25 -17.57
C GLY A 320 -11.52 -5.57 -17.32
N GLY A 321 -10.70 -5.61 -16.32
CA GLY A 321 -9.92 -6.79 -16.03
C GLY A 321 -9.39 -6.84 -14.61
N ILE A 322 -8.80 -7.97 -14.27
CA ILE A 322 -8.15 -8.22 -13.00
C ILE A 322 -6.89 -9.07 -13.20
N ALA A 323 -5.84 -8.73 -12.47
CA ALA A 323 -4.62 -9.51 -12.41
C ALA A 323 -4.46 -10.12 -11.01
N PHE A 324 -4.41 -11.43 -10.92
CA PHE A 324 -4.12 -12.12 -9.67
C PHE A 324 -2.61 -12.38 -9.53
N GLY A 325 -2.02 -11.96 -8.41
CA GLY A 325 -0.64 -12.26 -8.04
C GLY A 325 -0.49 -13.74 -7.70
N TRP A 326 -0.13 -14.56 -8.70
CA TRP A 326 -0.15 -16.01 -8.57
C TRP A 326 0.81 -16.52 -7.52
N ASP A 327 2.03 -15.97 -7.47
CA ASP A 327 3.02 -16.33 -6.45
C ASP A 327 2.53 -16.00 -5.03
N ARG A 328 1.78 -14.89 -4.87
CA ARG A 328 1.23 -14.50 -3.58
C ARG A 328 0.09 -15.42 -3.13
N ILE A 329 -0.77 -15.85 -4.06
CA ILE A 329 -1.81 -16.85 -3.78
C ILE A 329 -1.17 -18.19 -3.37
N VAL A 330 -0.14 -18.63 -4.09
CA VAL A 330 0.57 -19.88 -3.75
C VAL A 330 1.28 -19.77 -2.39
N MET A 331 1.89 -18.63 -2.10
CA MET A 331 2.52 -18.35 -0.80
C MET A 331 1.52 -18.50 0.35
N LEU A 332 0.35 -17.87 0.23
CA LEU A 332 -0.70 -17.95 1.26
C LEU A 332 -1.23 -19.37 1.44
N LEU A 333 -1.55 -20.06 0.35
CA LEU A 333 -2.06 -21.43 0.38
C LEU A 333 -1.03 -22.44 0.93
N ALA A 334 0.27 -22.17 0.74
CA ALA A 334 1.36 -22.99 1.28
C ALA A 334 1.75 -22.62 2.72
N GLY A 335 1.20 -21.55 3.28
CA GLY A 335 1.50 -21.10 4.64
C GLY A 335 2.88 -20.45 4.80
N PHE A 336 3.41 -19.85 3.73
CA PHE A 336 4.68 -19.14 3.77
C PHE A 336 4.50 -17.64 3.98
N GLU A 337 5.55 -16.98 4.47
CA GLU A 337 5.58 -15.52 4.71
C GLU A 337 6.25 -14.72 3.58
N SER A 338 6.89 -15.42 2.63
CA SER A 338 7.61 -14.79 1.52
C SER A 338 7.36 -15.50 0.19
N ILE A 339 7.10 -14.72 -0.87
CA ILE A 339 6.96 -15.27 -2.24
C ILE A 339 8.25 -15.92 -2.74
N ARG A 340 9.41 -15.62 -2.12
CA ARG A 340 10.69 -16.28 -2.45
C ARG A 340 10.68 -17.78 -2.18
N GLU A 341 9.82 -18.23 -1.28
CA GLU A 341 9.70 -19.65 -0.94
C GLU A 341 8.90 -20.46 -1.96
N VAL A 342 8.16 -19.77 -2.83
CA VAL A 342 7.31 -20.39 -3.86
C VAL A 342 7.76 -20.07 -5.29
N ILE A 343 8.73 -19.17 -5.47
CA ILE A 343 9.34 -18.86 -6.77
C ILE A 343 10.58 -19.75 -6.95
N ALA A 344 10.63 -20.49 -8.08
CA ALA A 344 11.70 -21.45 -8.33
C ALA A 344 13.11 -20.84 -8.37
N PHE A 345 13.24 -19.61 -8.87
CA PHE A 345 14.53 -18.90 -9.01
C PHE A 345 14.39 -17.45 -8.53
N PRO A 346 14.19 -17.23 -7.20
CA PRO A 346 14.02 -15.89 -6.67
C PRO A 346 15.31 -15.08 -6.83
N LYS A 347 15.16 -13.80 -7.17
CA LYS A 347 16.29 -12.88 -7.27
C LYS A 347 16.63 -12.29 -5.89
N SER A 348 17.91 -11.98 -5.67
CA SER A 348 18.40 -11.22 -4.54
C SER A 348 18.57 -9.74 -4.91
N GLY A 349 18.97 -8.90 -3.94
CA GLY A 349 19.10 -7.45 -4.13
C GLY A 349 19.82 -7.05 -5.43
N GLY A 350 19.27 -6.05 -6.11
CA GLY A 350 19.79 -5.59 -7.41
C GLY A 350 19.50 -6.52 -8.60
N GLY A 351 18.55 -7.46 -8.48
CA GLY A 351 18.19 -8.37 -9.57
C GLY A 351 19.19 -9.53 -9.79
N TYR A 352 20.09 -9.74 -8.83
CA TYR A 352 21.08 -10.82 -8.91
C TYR A 352 20.42 -12.20 -8.78
N ASP A 353 20.77 -13.10 -9.70
CA ASP A 353 20.40 -14.51 -9.65
C ASP A 353 21.47 -15.33 -8.94
N PRO A 354 21.22 -15.84 -7.71
CA PRO A 354 22.22 -16.59 -6.97
C PRO A 354 22.60 -17.92 -7.64
N LEU A 355 21.70 -18.51 -8.46
CA LEU A 355 21.94 -19.78 -9.13
C LEU A 355 22.91 -19.64 -10.30
N THR A 356 22.70 -18.64 -11.14
CA THR A 356 23.49 -18.45 -12.38
C THR A 356 24.59 -17.41 -12.22
N ALA A 357 24.66 -16.72 -11.08
CA ALA A 357 25.52 -15.57 -10.84
C ALA A 357 25.32 -14.42 -11.86
N ALA A 358 24.11 -14.29 -12.41
CA ALA A 358 23.75 -13.22 -13.33
C ALA A 358 23.19 -12.00 -12.57
N PRO A 359 23.40 -10.75 -13.05
CA PRO A 359 24.15 -10.40 -14.25
C PRO A 359 25.68 -10.55 -14.04
N ALA A 360 26.36 -11.02 -15.07
CA ALA A 360 27.81 -11.16 -15.08
C ALA A 360 28.44 -10.32 -16.20
N PRO A 361 29.73 -9.91 -16.06
CA PRO A 361 30.42 -9.19 -17.13
C PRO A 361 30.43 -9.99 -18.43
N ILE A 362 30.16 -9.33 -19.54
CA ILE A 362 30.25 -9.91 -20.88
C ILE A 362 31.56 -9.47 -21.55
N THR A 363 32.07 -10.30 -22.48
CA THR A 363 33.31 -10.01 -23.21
C THR A 363 33.15 -8.85 -24.20
N ALA A 364 34.25 -8.24 -24.60
CA ALA A 364 34.25 -7.19 -25.61
C ALA A 364 33.65 -7.67 -26.95
N GLN A 365 33.87 -8.95 -27.31
CA GLN A 365 33.29 -9.54 -28.51
C GLN A 365 31.76 -9.62 -28.40
N GLN A 366 31.25 -10.10 -27.28
CA GLN A 366 29.79 -10.16 -27.02
C GLN A 366 29.13 -8.78 -27.05
N ARG A 367 29.79 -7.74 -26.47
CA ARG A 367 29.27 -6.35 -26.55
C ARG A 367 29.19 -5.86 -27.98
N LYS A 368 30.22 -6.14 -28.80
CA LYS A 368 30.26 -5.77 -30.20
C LYS A 368 29.16 -6.47 -31.01
N GLU A 369 28.98 -7.79 -30.79
CA GLU A 369 27.94 -8.58 -31.44
C GLU A 369 26.54 -8.11 -31.06
N ALA A 370 26.32 -7.71 -29.81
CA ALA A 370 25.07 -7.14 -29.32
C ALA A 370 24.85 -5.68 -29.73
N GLY A 371 25.81 -5.00 -30.34
CA GLY A 371 25.74 -3.60 -30.69
C GLY A 371 25.74 -2.63 -29.51
N VAL A 372 26.16 -3.10 -28.32
CA VAL A 372 26.19 -2.32 -27.06
C VAL A 372 27.65 -1.95 -26.72
N ASP A 373 28.22 -1.04 -27.47
CA ASP A 373 29.58 -0.51 -27.20
C ASP A 373 29.50 0.74 -26.31
N ALA A 374 29.15 0.56 -25.05
CA ALA A 374 29.19 1.64 -24.08
C ALA A 374 30.66 1.98 -23.77
N LYS A 375 31.09 3.23 -24.02
CA LYS A 375 32.30 3.75 -23.45
C LYS A 375 32.18 3.69 -21.92
N PRO A 376 33.17 3.11 -21.19
CA PRO A 376 33.15 3.17 -19.74
C PRO A 376 33.05 4.64 -19.31
N PRO A 377 32.28 4.97 -18.28
CA PRO A 377 32.32 6.32 -17.71
C PRO A 377 33.77 6.66 -17.39
N ALA A 378 34.21 7.87 -17.75
CA ALA A 378 35.55 8.35 -17.40
C ALA A 378 35.73 8.17 -15.90
N ALA A 379 36.80 7.48 -15.51
CA ALA A 379 37.12 7.28 -14.09
C ALA A 379 37.07 8.62 -13.37
N ALA A 380 36.28 8.71 -12.31
CA ALA A 380 36.28 9.89 -11.46
C ALA A 380 37.71 10.19 -11.03
N PRO A 381 38.18 11.45 -11.09
CA PRO A 381 39.54 11.80 -10.66
C PRO A 381 39.74 11.31 -9.23
N ALA A 382 40.80 10.53 -9.02
CA ALA A 382 41.14 10.02 -7.71
C ALA A 382 41.22 11.20 -6.74
N THR A 383 40.33 11.23 -5.75
CA THR A 383 40.42 12.21 -4.66
C THR A 383 41.75 11.99 -3.96
N ALA A 384 42.63 12.95 -4.09
CA ALA A 384 43.94 12.94 -3.42
C ALA A 384 43.69 12.79 -1.91
N THR A 385 44.17 11.70 -1.35
CA THR A 385 44.20 11.48 0.10
C THR A 385 45.03 12.61 0.74
N PRO A 386 44.53 13.36 1.73
CA PRO A 386 45.33 14.36 2.41
C PRO A 386 46.51 13.66 3.09
N ALA A 387 47.74 14.12 2.77
CA ALA A 387 48.95 13.67 3.44
C ALA A 387 48.81 13.90 4.95
N ALA A 388 49.00 12.84 5.74
CA ALA A 388 49.11 12.92 7.19
C ALA A 388 50.27 13.85 7.51
N LYS A 389 49.97 14.95 8.22
CA LYS A 389 51.03 15.77 8.84
C LYS A 389 51.60 14.99 10.02
N ALA A 390 52.93 14.81 9.96
CA ALA A 390 53.74 14.33 11.05
C ALA A 390 53.73 15.29 12.25
#